data_fbe9ccf234f7b4797a65b9f510d9d76e
#
_entry.id   fbe9ccf234f7b4797a65b9f510d9d76e
#
_cell.length_a   1.000
_cell.length_b   1.000
_cell.length_c   1.000
_cell.angle_alpha   90.00
_cell.angle_beta   90.00
_cell.angle_gamma   90.00
#
_symmetry.space_group_name_H-M   'P 1'
#
loop_
_entity.id
_entity.type
_entity.pdbx_description
1 polymer ?
#
loop_
_entity_poly.entity_id
_entity_poly.type
_entity_poly.pdbx_seq_one_letter_code
_entity_poly.pdbx_strand_id
1 'polypeptide(L)'
;PFIEERMAELELEEEGSRNPDVKEYLLSYKKEDLEEKAKEFNITCSGSTKEELAEEIAKYVLSPEGMQEIFLQADEWEADAFEAVLDKKCFLAEETDWIKLGWLSDAGYVVSYSDHHAEVPKAVISLYKEINTPEFHKLCRQVSWMRSCQTMLGFIYAIAPLKIVYRMYRRRPDYKVSYDEFLEILKQVPENDNMCIVRDDKMILKTVLRENLYERIEEYQGDREFYMPSPEEVLDYAKHGYPSQDPAYKKLENFLREELHQNTAQITELMYIVFKEFSMDGMLSDITEEFKNRNVVFESDKQMETFASIMTNVNNNTRMLDFRGYTPNEIARMSAPERTIPSIVPMGSMANKTFVPSNVATKKIYPNDPCPCGSGKKYKK
;
A
#
# COMPACT_ATOMS: atom_id res chain seq x y z
N PRO A 1 25.36 -11.61 28.67
CA PRO A 1 24.99 -10.82 27.47
C PRO A 1 23.75 -9.96 27.74
N PHE A 2 22.60 -10.54 28.12
CA PHE A 2 21.34 -9.79 28.32
C PHE A 2 21.38 -8.78 29.46
N ILE A 3 22.11 -9.06 30.54
CA ILE A 3 22.30 -8.15 31.68
C ILE A 3 23.28 -7.01 31.31
N GLU A 4 24.30 -7.33 30.53
CA GLU A 4 25.30 -6.33 30.04
C GLU A 4 24.68 -5.40 28.99
N GLU A 5 23.83 -5.89 28.07
CA GLU A 5 23.04 -5.08 27.16
C GLU A 5 22.08 -4.18 27.90
N ARG A 6 21.38 -4.70 28.93
CA ARG A 6 20.44 -3.90 29.74
C ARG A 6 21.15 -2.88 30.62
N MET A 7 22.37 -3.18 31.09
CA MET A 7 23.19 -2.21 31.82
C MET A 7 23.75 -1.14 30.90
N ALA A 8 24.14 -1.48 29.67
CA ALA A 8 24.52 -0.51 28.65
C ALA A 8 23.36 0.40 28.24
N GLU A 9 22.13 -0.14 28.10
CA GLU A 9 20.91 0.66 27.88
C GLU A 9 20.65 1.64 29.05
N LEU A 10 20.83 1.20 30.31
CA LEU A 10 20.66 2.00 31.52
C LEU A 10 21.77 3.05 31.68
N GLU A 11 23.02 2.73 31.34
CA GLU A 11 24.15 3.69 31.32
C GLU A 11 23.97 4.75 30.21
N LEU A 12 23.40 4.39 29.06
CA LEU A 12 23.06 5.32 27.97
C LEU A 12 21.85 6.21 28.32
N GLU A 13 20.89 5.73 29.13
CA GLU A 13 19.82 6.55 29.71
C GLU A 13 20.38 7.59 30.72
N GLU A 14 21.56 7.37 31.29
CA GLU A 14 22.29 8.33 32.15
C GLU A 14 23.18 9.30 31.37
N GLU A 15 23.61 8.99 30.13
CA GLU A 15 24.22 9.96 29.22
C GLU A 15 23.15 10.97 28.79
N GLY A 16 23.13 12.12 29.39
CA GLY A 16 22.08 13.12 29.26
C GLY A 16 21.77 13.48 27.80
N SER A 17 20.55 13.91 27.57
CA SER A 17 20.05 14.48 26.29
C SER A 17 21.13 15.37 25.64
N ARG A 18 21.45 15.11 24.38
CA ARG A 18 22.34 15.93 23.55
C ARG A 18 21.66 17.22 23.10
N ASN A 19 20.32 17.28 23.30
CA ASN A 19 19.44 18.41 23.01
C ASN A 19 19.65 18.94 21.58
N PRO A 20 19.37 18.14 20.57
CA PRO A 20 19.61 18.48 19.17
C PRO A 20 18.80 19.71 18.77
N ASP A 21 19.39 20.52 17.90
CA ASP A 21 18.70 21.63 17.24
C ASP A 21 18.24 21.22 15.84
N VAL A 22 16.96 21.48 15.53
CA VAL A 22 16.35 21.09 14.24
C VAL A 22 17.05 21.78 13.07
N LYS A 23 17.43 23.03 13.19
CA LYS A 23 18.15 23.76 12.13
C LYS A 23 19.54 23.18 11.91
N GLU A 24 20.28 22.86 12.98
CA GLU A 24 21.59 22.22 12.88
C GLU A 24 21.48 20.84 12.23
N TYR A 25 20.45 20.08 12.55
CA TYR A 25 20.18 18.82 11.90
C TYR A 25 19.90 18.99 10.40
N LEU A 26 19.04 19.93 10.01
CA LEU A 26 18.76 20.25 8.62
C LEU A 26 20.02 20.70 7.86
N LEU A 27 20.94 21.40 8.51
CA LEU A 27 22.23 21.77 7.94
C LEU A 27 23.16 20.56 7.66
N SER A 28 22.85 19.36 8.13
CA SER A 28 23.59 18.14 7.76
C SER A 28 23.26 17.67 6.33
N TYR A 29 22.10 18.00 5.80
CA TYR A 29 21.68 17.66 4.44
C TYR A 29 22.40 18.51 3.39
N LYS A 30 22.39 18.07 2.13
CA LYS A 30 22.85 18.90 1.02
C LYS A 30 21.78 19.95 0.68
N LYS A 31 22.16 20.97 -0.07
CA LYS A 31 21.23 22.00 -0.48
C LYS A 31 20.08 21.45 -1.34
N GLU A 32 20.41 20.56 -2.26
CA GLU A 32 19.44 19.90 -3.13
C GLU A 32 18.40 19.11 -2.33
N ASP A 33 18.84 18.42 -1.28
CA ASP A 33 17.95 17.65 -0.39
C ASP A 33 17.02 18.59 0.40
N LEU A 34 17.50 19.77 0.84
CA LEU A 34 16.68 20.78 1.50
C LEU A 34 15.65 21.42 0.56
N GLU A 35 16.01 21.63 -0.72
CA GLU A 35 15.06 22.11 -1.75
C GLU A 35 13.96 21.08 -2.03
N GLU A 36 14.29 19.78 -2.00
CA GLU A 36 13.32 18.70 -2.11
C GLU A 36 12.39 18.62 -0.90
N LYS A 37 12.94 18.64 0.31
CA LYS A 37 12.17 18.69 1.57
C LYS A 37 11.23 19.89 1.63
N ALA A 38 11.68 21.07 1.21
CA ALA A 38 10.82 22.25 1.16
C ALA A 38 9.60 22.04 0.24
N LYS A 39 9.79 21.36 -0.89
CA LYS A 39 8.69 21.00 -1.80
C LYS A 39 7.76 19.96 -1.18
N GLU A 40 8.31 18.93 -0.55
CA GLU A 40 7.53 17.87 0.13
C GLU A 40 6.67 18.44 1.25
N PHE A 41 7.21 19.35 2.04
CA PHE A 41 6.47 20.05 3.10
C PHE A 41 5.62 21.23 2.60
N ASN A 42 5.54 21.45 1.29
CA ASN A 42 4.82 22.56 0.67
C ASN A 42 5.27 23.95 1.18
N ILE A 43 6.55 24.09 1.49
CA ILE A 43 7.14 25.35 1.98
C ILE A 43 7.61 26.17 0.80
N THR A 44 7.14 27.42 0.69
CA THR A 44 7.69 28.39 -0.25
C THR A 44 8.90 29.06 0.37
N CYS A 45 10.10 28.60 0.03
CA CYS A 45 11.33 29.22 0.48
C CYS A 45 11.73 30.37 -0.45
N SER A 46 12.19 31.46 0.14
CA SER A 46 12.78 32.63 -0.55
C SER A 46 14.31 32.63 -0.52
N GLY A 47 14.89 31.88 0.41
CA GLY A 47 16.32 31.72 0.60
C GLY A 47 17.00 31.02 -0.58
N SER A 48 18.21 31.45 -0.91
CA SER A 48 19.02 30.91 -1.99
C SER A 48 20.26 30.13 -1.51
N THR A 49 20.63 30.30 -0.25
CA THR A 49 21.73 29.56 0.38
C THR A 49 21.21 28.39 1.19
N LYS A 50 22.10 27.44 1.49
CA LYS A 50 21.78 26.28 2.33
C LYS A 50 21.31 26.70 3.73
N GLU A 51 21.98 27.68 4.28
CA GLU A 51 21.70 28.25 5.62
C GLU A 51 20.33 28.93 5.68
N GLU A 52 19.96 29.68 4.63
CA GLU A 52 18.65 30.34 4.52
C GLU A 52 17.54 29.30 4.38
N LEU A 53 17.72 28.27 3.54
CA LEU A 53 16.75 27.18 3.37
C LEU A 53 16.54 26.41 4.68
N ALA A 54 17.62 26.03 5.36
CA ALA A 54 17.52 25.34 6.65
C ALA A 54 16.81 26.17 7.71
N GLU A 55 17.04 27.49 7.74
CA GLU A 55 16.36 28.43 8.64
C GLU A 55 14.85 28.51 8.36
N GLU A 56 14.48 28.67 7.08
CA GLU A 56 13.08 28.79 6.68
C GLU A 56 12.32 27.47 6.93
N ILE A 57 12.91 26.31 6.61
CA ILE A 57 12.33 25.01 6.91
C ILE A 57 12.19 24.80 8.43
N ALA A 58 13.26 25.04 9.22
CA ALA A 58 13.21 24.89 10.67
C ALA A 58 12.13 25.77 11.30
N LYS A 59 11.99 27.01 10.84
CA LYS A 59 10.95 27.93 11.31
C LYS A 59 9.55 27.42 11.04
N TYR A 60 9.34 26.81 9.87
CA TYR A 60 8.04 26.25 9.52
C TYR A 60 7.72 24.98 10.30
N VAL A 61 8.62 24.00 10.32
CA VAL A 61 8.38 22.73 11.01
C VAL A 61 8.23 22.89 12.53
N LEU A 62 8.81 23.95 13.11
CA LEU A 62 8.66 24.33 14.51
C LEU A 62 7.55 25.36 14.77
N SER A 63 6.66 25.61 13.79
CA SER A 63 5.43 26.37 14.02
C SER A 63 4.26 25.41 14.32
N PRO A 64 3.22 25.86 15.07
CA PRO A 64 2.04 25.04 15.33
C PRO A 64 1.37 24.58 14.03
N GLU A 65 1.21 25.46 13.07
CA GLU A 65 0.60 25.18 11.77
C GLU A 65 1.41 24.17 10.97
N GLY A 66 2.74 24.37 10.86
CA GLY A 66 3.63 23.47 10.13
C GLY A 66 3.68 22.08 10.76
N MET A 67 3.76 22.00 12.08
CA MET A 67 3.73 20.71 12.77
C MET A 67 2.39 19.99 12.58
N GLN A 68 1.27 20.69 12.62
CA GLN A 68 -0.04 20.09 12.35
C GLN A 68 -0.12 19.55 10.92
N GLU A 69 0.34 20.29 9.91
CA GLU A 69 0.35 19.82 8.52
C GLU A 69 1.24 18.58 8.35
N ILE A 70 2.42 18.55 8.97
CA ILE A 70 3.32 17.39 8.90
C ILE A 70 2.69 16.15 9.56
N PHE A 71 2.04 16.30 10.72
CA PHE A 71 1.35 15.19 11.38
C PHE A 71 0.08 14.73 10.64
N LEU A 72 -0.59 15.59 9.89
CA LEU A 72 -1.69 15.18 9.00
C LEU A 72 -1.18 14.36 7.80
N GLN A 73 0.08 14.53 7.41
CA GLN A 73 0.74 13.74 6.36
C GLN A 73 1.39 12.46 6.90
N ALA A 74 1.63 12.37 8.20
CA ALA A 74 2.16 11.15 8.82
C ALA A 74 1.12 10.01 8.78
N ASP A 75 1.61 8.81 8.57
CA ASP A 75 0.77 7.63 8.71
C ASP A 75 0.54 7.27 10.18
N GLU A 76 -0.56 6.56 10.47
CA GLU A 76 -0.92 6.20 11.85
C GLU A 76 0.22 5.45 12.57
N TRP A 77 0.91 4.54 11.87
CA TRP A 77 2.04 3.79 12.47
C TRP A 77 3.27 4.66 12.71
N GLU A 78 3.49 5.76 11.95
CA GLU A 78 4.57 6.72 12.19
C GLU A 78 4.27 7.57 13.42
N ALA A 79 3.03 8.05 13.56
CA ALA A 79 2.60 8.78 14.74
C ALA A 79 2.71 7.92 16.00
N ASP A 80 2.28 6.63 15.95
CA ASP A 80 2.44 5.68 17.05
C ASP A 80 3.91 5.43 17.41
N ALA A 81 4.78 5.28 16.41
CA ALA A 81 6.22 5.10 16.61
C ALA A 81 6.87 6.35 17.22
N PHE A 82 6.47 7.54 16.77
CA PHE A 82 6.93 8.80 17.33
C PHE A 82 6.50 8.96 18.79
N GLU A 83 5.24 8.71 19.12
CA GLU A 83 4.73 8.75 20.49
C GLU A 83 5.47 7.77 21.42
N ALA A 84 5.84 6.60 20.92
CA ALA A 84 6.60 5.61 21.68
C ALA A 84 8.01 6.04 22.05
N VAL A 85 8.59 7.01 21.32
CA VAL A 85 9.95 7.55 21.59
C VAL A 85 9.95 8.95 22.16
N LEU A 86 8.80 9.62 22.22
CA LEU A 86 8.66 11.02 22.63
C LEU A 86 9.26 11.33 24.00
N ASP A 87 9.09 10.43 24.98
CA ASP A 87 9.58 10.61 26.34
C ASP A 87 10.97 9.99 26.58
N LYS A 88 11.58 9.38 25.55
CA LYS A 88 12.95 8.85 25.62
C LYS A 88 13.93 10.02 25.45
N LYS A 89 14.94 10.11 26.33
CA LYS A 89 15.96 11.14 26.22
C LYS A 89 16.87 10.90 25.02
N CYS A 90 17.38 9.67 24.92
CA CYS A 90 18.17 9.17 23.81
C CYS A 90 17.90 7.67 23.69
N PHE A 91 17.78 7.15 22.50
CA PHE A 91 17.48 5.74 22.28
C PHE A 91 18.29 5.19 21.13
N LEU A 92 18.61 3.90 21.19
CA LEU A 92 19.24 3.18 20.08
C LEU A 92 18.16 2.90 19.03
N ALA A 93 18.36 3.43 17.82
CA ALA A 93 17.43 3.25 16.71
C ALA A 93 17.89 2.11 15.81
N GLU A 94 17.04 1.11 15.64
CA GLU A 94 17.24 0.03 14.68
C GLU A 94 16.78 0.44 13.28
N GLU A 95 17.20 -0.31 12.25
CA GLU A 95 16.78 -0.07 10.87
C GLU A 95 15.24 -0.04 10.71
N THR A 96 14.55 -0.89 11.46
CA THR A 96 13.07 -0.94 11.46
C THR A 96 12.41 0.31 12.05
N ASP A 97 13.11 1.05 12.92
CA ASP A 97 12.61 2.30 13.51
C ASP A 97 12.67 3.43 12.49
N TRP A 98 13.72 3.47 11.67
CA TRP A 98 13.84 4.47 10.60
C TRP A 98 12.79 4.29 9.51
N ILE A 99 12.43 3.05 9.20
CA ILE A 99 11.30 2.78 8.26
C ILE A 99 9.98 3.33 8.81
N LYS A 100 9.81 3.31 10.14
CA LYS A 100 8.59 3.79 10.78
C LYS A 100 8.57 5.29 11.08
N LEU A 101 9.72 5.93 11.16
CA LEU A 101 9.87 7.33 11.55
C LEU A 101 10.34 8.21 10.39
N GLY A 102 10.40 7.68 9.16
CA GLY A 102 11.03 8.32 8.01
C GLY A 102 10.53 9.73 7.77
N TRP A 103 9.22 9.92 7.60
CA TRP A 103 8.61 11.23 7.35
C TRP A 103 8.85 12.23 8.48
N LEU A 104 8.66 11.80 9.73
CA LEU A 104 8.87 12.67 10.90
C LEU A 104 10.36 12.96 11.16
N SER A 105 11.25 12.03 10.80
CA SER A 105 12.70 12.25 10.82
C SER A 105 13.13 13.25 9.74
N ASP A 106 12.50 13.20 8.55
CA ASP A 106 12.75 14.15 7.46
C ASP A 106 12.38 15.58 7.85
N ALA A 107 11.38 15.75 8.69
CA ALA A 107 11.03 17.04 9.30
C ALA A 107 11.99 17.49 10.44
N GLY A 108 12.93 16.63 10.85
CA GLY A 108 13.82 16.89 11.98
C GLY A 108 13.16 16.67 13.35
N TYR A 109 12.03 15.96 13.39
CA TYR A 109 11.35 15.65 14.66
C TYR A 109 11.99 14.48 15.40
N VAL A 110 12.74 13.65 14.70
CA VAL A 110 13.63 12.63 15.27
C VAL A 110 15.00 12.81 14.63
N VAL A 111 16.00 13.16 15.44
CA VAL A 111 17.37 13.44 15.00
C VAL A 111 18.23 12.21 15.25
N SER A 112 18.90 11.74 14.21
CA SER A 112 19.85 10.63 14.28
C SER A 112 21.28 11.07 14.45
N TYR A 113 22.08 10.24 15.10
CA TYR A 113 23.53 10.41 15.29
C TYR A 113 24.32 9.28 14.60
N SER A 114 25.60 9.53 14.38
CA SER A 114 26.51 8.57 13.71
C SER A 114 26.73 7.28 14.49
N ASP A 115 26.38 7.23 15.76
CA ASP A 115 26.47 6.08 16.66
C ASP A 115 25.19 5.27 16.76
N HIS A 116 24.26 5.46 15.81
CA HIS A 116 22.93 4.81 15.73
C HIS A 116 21.95 5.23 16.84
N HIS A 117 22.28 6.23 17.65
CA HIS A 117 21.33 6.80 18.59
C HIS A 117 20.44 7.84 17.91
N ALA A 118 19.28 8.05 18.49
CA ALA A 118 18.32 9.06 18.08
C ALA A 118 17.69 9.76 19.28
N GLU A 119 17.22 10.98 19.06
CA GLU A 119 16.59 11.80 20.07
C GLU A 119 15.52 12.71 19.46
N VAL A 120 14.44 12.95 20.19
CA VAL A 120 13.44 13.96 19.84
C VAL A 120 13.86 15.31 20.42
N PRO A 121 14.03 16.37 19.60
CA PRO A 121 14.42 17.71 20.10
C PRO A 121 13.41 18.25 21.12
N LYS A 122 13.90 18.93 22.17
CA LYS A 122 13.03 19.50 23.22
C LYS A 122 12.00 20.48 22.67
N ALA A 123 12.38 21.28 21.67
CA ALA A 123 11.46 22.20 21.02
C ALA A 123 10.29 21.44 20.36
N VAL A 124 10.58 20.30 19.71
CA VAL A 124 9.57 19.41 19.11
C VAL A 124 8.67 18.81 20.18
N ILE A 125 9.23 18.28 21.27
CA ILE A 125 8.44 17.73 22.40
C ILE A 125 7.47 18.76 22.95
N SER A 126 7.96 19.98 23.18
CA SER A 126 7.16 21.08 23.76
C SER A 126 6.01 21.46 22.84
N LEU A 127 6.30 21.65 21.56
CA LEU A 127 5.31 22.04 20.56
C LEU A 127 4.30 20.91 20.30
N TYR A 128 4.77 19.65 20.22
CA TYR A 128 3.89 18.51 20.05
C TYR A 128 2.88 18.38 21.20
N LYS A 129 3.32 18.53 22.44
CA LYS A 129 2.44 18.53 23.63
C LYS A 129 1.41 19.67 23.61
N GLU A 130 1.70 20.78 22.98
CA GLU A 130 0.77 21.89 22.80
C GLU A 130 -0.30 21.60 21.76
N ILE A 131 0.09 21.05 20.59
CA ILE A 131 -0.83 20.84 19.47
C ILE A 131 -1.61 19.50 19.55
N ASN A 132 -1.07 18.48 20.23
CA ASN A 132 -1.65 17.14 20.27
C ASN A 132 -2.84 17.06 21.24
N THR A 133 -3.91 17.81 20.92
CA THR A 133 -5.20 17.67 21.62
C THR A 133 -5.88 16.36 21.21
N PRO A 134 -6.80 15.82 22.03
CA PRO A 134 -7.55 14.61 21.67
C PRO A 134 -8.27 14.71 20.32
N GLU A 135 -8.76 15.92 19.99
CA GLU A 135 -9.45 16.20 18.73
C GLU A 135 -8.47 16.15 17.54
N PHE A 136 -7.30 16.77 17.68
CA PHE A 136 -6.26 16.76 16.64
C PHE A 136 -5.69 15.36 16.44
N HIS A 137 -5.36 14.66 17.52
CA HIS A 137 -4.91 13.27 17.47
C HIS A 137 -5.92 12.37 16.73
N LYS A 138 -7.21 12.51 17.04
CA LYS A 138 -8.28 11.79 16.34
C LYS A 138 -8.32 12.17 14.86
N LEU A 139 -8.19 13.46 14.52
CA LEU A 139 -8.19 13.93 13.14
C LEU A 139 -7.04 13.35 12.34
N CYS A 140 -5.80 13.35 12.86
CA CYS A 140 -4.64 12.75 12.19
C CYS A 140 -4.89 11.28 11.84
N ARG A 141 -5.43 10.49 12.77
CA ARG A 141 -5.77 9.07 12.52
C ARG A 141 -6.88 8.90 11.48
N GLN A 142 -7.89 9.78 11.49
CA GLN A 142 -8.97 9.77 10.51
C GLN A 142 -8.47 10.14 9.10
N VAL A 143 -7.56 11.11 9.00
CA VAL A 143 -6.94 11.52 7.73
C VAL A 143 -6.00 10.44 7.20
N SER A 144 -5.16 9.83 8.04
CA SER A 144 -4.31 8.70 7.66
C SER A 144 -5.15 7.53 7.10
N TRP A 145 -6.26 7.20 7.75
CA TRP A 145 -7.19 6.19 7.26
C TRP A 145 -7.85 6.58 5.93
N MET A 146 -8.19 7.85 5.75
CA MET A 146 -8.71 8.37 4.47
C MET A 146 -7.68 8.20 3.35
N ARG A 147 -6.42 8.54 3.60
CA ARG A 147 -5.31 8.35 2.66
C ARG A 147 -5.14 6.87 2.30
N SER A 148 -5.21 5.97 3.28
CA SER A 148 -5.19 4.53 3.05
C SER A 148 -6.35 4.07 2.15
N CYS A 149 -7.57 4.60 2.36
CA CYS A 149 -8.71 4.34 1.49
C CYS A 149 -8.52 4.90 0.07
N GLN A 150 -7.89 6.06 -0.09
CA GLN A 150 -7.55 6.63 -1.41
C GLN A 150 -6.49 5.79 -2.12
N THR A 151 -5.47 5.33 -1.41
CA THR A 151 -4.46 4.40 -1.93
C THR A 151 -5.11 3.11 -2.42
N MET A 152 -5.96 2.51 -1.60
CA MET A 152 -6.72 1.32 -2.00
C MET A 152 -7.62 1.56 -3.21
N LEU A 153 -8.32 2.71 -3.26
CA LEU A 153 -9.11 3.11 -4.44
C LEU A 153 -8.23 3.13 -5.69
N GLY A 154 -7.03 3.74 -5.59
CA GLY A 154 -6.08 3.81 -6.70
C GLY A 154 -5.68 2.44 -7.24
N PHE A 155 -5.51 1.47 -6.37
CA PHE A 155 -5.07 0.12 -6.74
C PHE A 155 -6.18 -0.76 -7.31
N ILE A 156 -7.42 -0.62 -6.86
CA ILE A 156 -8.47 -1.59 -7.20
C ILE A 156 -9.67 -1.02 -7.96
N TYR A 157 -9.82 0.30 -8.02
CA TYR A 157 -10.97 0.94 -8.69
C TYR A 157 -10.54 2.02 -9.68
N ALA A 158 -9.53 2.81 -9.35
CA ALA A 158 -9.14 4.06 -10.01
C ALA A 158 -10.24 5.14 -10.06
N ILE A 159 -11.50 4.74 -10.22
CA ILE A 159 -12.71 5.58 -10.22
C ILE A 159 -13.77 4.88 -9.37
N ALA A 160 -14.34 5.58 -8.40
CA ALA A 160 -15.47 5.05 -7.63
C ALA A 160 -16.43 6.16 -7.15
N PRO A 161 -17.74 5.90 -7.07
CA PRO A 161 -18.67 6.80 -6.41
C PRO A 161 -18.24 7.10 -4.96
N LEU A 162 -18.37 8.34 -4.50
CA LEU A 162 -18.03 8.73 -3.12
C LEU A 162 -18.71 7.84 -2.07
N LYS A 163 -19.93 7.36 -2.35
CA LYS A 163 -20.65 6.42 -1.48
C LYS A 163 -19.93 5.08 -1.31
N ILE A 164 -19.18 4.63 -2.31
CA ILE A 164 -18.38 3.40 -2.22
C ILE A 164 -17.17 3.65 -1.31
N VAL A 165 -16.48 4.77 -1.47
CA VAL A 165 -15.35 5.16 -0.61
C VAL A 165 -15.82 5.37 0.83
N TYR A 166 -16.98 6.02 1.01
CA TYR A 166 -17.60 6.16 2.33
C TYR A 166 -17.92 4.81 2.99
N ARG A 167 -18.45 3.85 2.24
CA ARG A 167 -18.66 2.48 2.74
C ARG A 167 -17.37 1.80 3.13
N MET A 168 -16.31 1.95 2.35
CA MET A 168 -14.96 1.43 2.65
C MET A 168 -14.42 2.08 3.94
N TYR A 169 -14.46 3.41 4.03
CA TYR A 169 -14.00 4.17 5.19
C TYR A 169 -14.66 3.71 6.49
N ARG A 170 -15.99 3.51 6.49
CA ARG A 170 -16.77 3.09 7.67
C ARG A 170 -16.61 1.63 8.07
N ARG A 171 -15.88 0.82 7.30
CA ARG A 171 -15.60 -0.57 7.70
C ARG A 171 -14.68 -0.65 8.91
N ARG A 172 -13.85 0.35 9.15
CA ARG A 172 -13.07 0.43 10.38
C ARG A 172 -13.99 0.76 11.56
N PRO A 173 -14.06 -0.09 12.60
CA PRO A 173 -15.06 0.06 13.68
C PRO A 173 -15.02 1.40 14.39
N ASP A 174 -13.82 1.96 14.57
CA ASP A 174 -13.57 3.20 15.30
C ASP A 174 -13.96 4.47 14.53
N TYR A 175 -14.23 4.35 13.21
CA TYR A 175 -14.49 5.48 12.32
C TYR A 175 -15.91 5.45 11.72
N LYS A 176 -16.91 5.23 12.60
CA LYS A 176 -18.33 5.30 12.21
C LYS A 176 -18.81 6.75 12.20
N VAL A 177 -18.41 7.47 11.16
CA VAL A 177 -18.80 8.87 10.95
C VAL A 177 -20.04 8.98 10.06
N SER A 178 -20.73 10.11 10.11
CA SER A 178 -21.78 10.47 9.13
C SER A 178 -21.16 10.76 7.75
N TYR A 179 -21.99 10.84 6.70
CA TYR A 179 -21.49 11.17 5.36
C TYR A 179 -20.92 12.59 5.31
N ASP A 180 -21.54 13.55 6.01
CA ASP A 180 -21.05 14.93 6.08
C ASP A 180 -19.70 15.03 6.80
N GLU A 181 -19.54 14.32 7.92
CA GLU A 181 -18.25 14.23 8.61
C GLU A 181 -17.16 13.59 7.73
N PHE A 182 -17.51 12.55 6.96
CA PHE A 182 -16.59 11.94 5.99
C PHE A 182 -16.13 12.96 4.94
N LEU A 183 -17.03 13.79 4.44
CA LEU A 183 -16.67 14.84 3.47
C LEU A 183 -15.78 15.93 4.10
N GLU A 184 -15.99 16.26 5.37
CA GLU A 184 -15.12 17.20 6.09
C GLU A 184 -13.73 16.60 6.32
N ILE A 185 -13.62 15.32 6.70
CA ILE A 185 -12.33 14.63 6.82
C ILE A 185 -11.59 14.57 5.48
N LEU A 186 -12.33 14.30 4.40
CA LEU A 186 -11.76 14.28 3.05
C LEU A 186 -11.09 15.61 2.65
N LYS A 187 -11.65 16.73 3.09
CA LYS A 187 -11.08 18.07 2.86
C LYS A 187 -9.81 18.33 3.67
N GLN A 188 -9.59 17.58 4.74
CA GLN A 188 -8.39 17.71 5.57
C GLN A 188 -7.19 16.92 5.04
N VAL A 189 -7.39 16.07 4.00
CA VAL A 189 -6.26 15.38 3.35
C VAL A 189 -5.37 16.43 2.69
N PRO A 190 -4.08 16.51 3.04
CA PRO A 190 -3.15 17.49 2.47
C PRO A 190 -3.07 17.38 0.95
N GLU A 191 -2.98 18.50 0.25
CA GLU A 191 -3.07 18.54 -1.23
C GLU A 191 -1.95 17.74 -1.90
N ASN A 192 -0.74 17.75 -1.32
CA ASN A 192 0.41 17.02 -1.83
C ASN A 192 0.21 15.50 -1.75
N ASP A 193 -0.48 15.03 -0.70
CA ASP A 193 -0.77 13.61 -0.49
C ASP A 193 -2.06 13.16 -1.16
N ASN A 194 -2.88 14.10 -1.60
CA ASN A 194 -4.16 13.79 -2.19
C ASN A 194 -4.00 13.28 -3.62
N MET A 195 -3.93 11.97 -3.79
CA MET A 195 -3.83 11.31 -5.10
C MET A 195 -5.09 11.43 -5.93
N CYS A 196 -6.22 11.80 -5.32
CA CYS A 196 -7.54 11.78 -5.92
C CYS A 196 -8.12 13.19 -6.07
N ILE A 197 -9.08 13.32 -6.96
CA ILE A 197 -9.98 14.47 -7.02
C ILE A 197 -11.43 13.99 -6.88
N VAL A 198 -12.30 14.89 -6.44
CA VAL A 198 -13.75 14.66 -6.43
C VAL A 198 -14.39 15.43 -7.58
N ARG A 199 -15.11 14.72 -8.44
CA ARG A 199 -15.88 15.27 -9.55
C ARG A 199 -17.15 14.46 -9.78
N ASP A 200 -18.29 15.11 -9.93
CA ASP A 200 -19.58 14.47 -10.22
C ASP A 200 -19.93 13.32 -9.25
N ASP A 201 -19.78 13.55 -7.94
CA ASP A 201 -20.00 12.57 -6.86
C ASP A 201 -19.13 11.28 -6.97
N LYS A 202 -18.02 11.38 -7.69
CA LYS A 202 -17.02 10.32 -7.83
C LYS A 202 -15.67 10.79 -7.32
N MET A 203 -14.93 9.88 -6.68
CA MET A 203 -13.52 10.03 -6.39
C MET A 203 -12.73 9.39 -7.53
N ILE A 204 -11.80 10.14 -8.11
CA ILE A 204 -11.07 9.77 -9.32
C ILE A 204 -9.58 9.95 -9.05
N LEU A 205 -8.76 8.94 -9.34
CA LEU A 205 -7.32 9.04 -9.26
C LEU A 205 -6.81 10.10 -10.26
N LYS A 206 -5.99 11.05 -9.80
CA LYS A 206 -5.49 12.17 -10.63
C LYS A 206 -4.81 11.70 -11.93
N THR A 207 -4.09 10.57 -11.88
CA THR A 207 -3.43 9.96 -13.06
C THR A 207 -4.41 9.54 -14.15
N VAL A 208 -5.60 9.08 -13.78
CA VAL A 208 -6.66 8.70 -14.74
C VAL A 208 -7.05 9.86 -15.65
N LEU A 209 -7.15 11.06 -15.09
CA LEU A 209 -7.48 12.25 -15.86
C LEU A 209 -6.28 12.77 -16.65
N ARG A 210 -5.09 12.75 -16.05
CA ARG A 210 -3.86 13.18 -16.71
C ARG A 210 -3.55 12.35 -17.97
N GLU A 211 -3.84 11.04 -17.91
CA GLU A 211 -3.56 10.08 -18.98
C GLU A 211 -4.78 9.82 -19.88
N ASN A 212 -5.90 10.56 -19.67
CA ASN A 212 -7.15 10.42 -20.43
C ASN A 212 -7.72 8.98 -20.42
N LEU A 213 -7.63 8.29 -19.29
CA LEU A 213 -8.08 6.90 -19.13
C LEU A 213 -9.53 6.77 -18.62
N TYR A 214 -10.21 7.88 -18.30
CA TYR A 214 -11.49 7.87 -17.61
C TYR A 214 -12.56 7.04 -18.33
N GLU A 215 -12.83 7.36 -19.61
CA GLU A 215 -13.88 6.70 -20.39
C GLU A 215 -13.56 5.21 -20.59
N ARG A 216 -12.29 4.89 -20.84
CA ARG A 216 -11.82 3.52 -21.00
C ARG A 216 -12.06 2.70 -19.74
N ILE A 217 -11.69 3.21 -18.56
CA ILE A 217 -11.86 2.51 -17.29
C ILE A 217 -13.35 2.29 -17.00
N GLU A 218 -14.21 3.29 -17.19
CA GLU A 218 -15.65 3.16 -16.99
C GLU A 218 -16.26 2.12 -17.93
N GLU A 219 -15.85 2.07 -19.21
CA GLU A 219 -16.32 1.10 -20.19
C GLU A 219 -15.95 -0.33 -19.77
N TYR A 220 -14.69 -0.59 -19.39
CA TYR A 220 -14.25 -1.93 -18.98
C TYR A 220 -14.86 -2.39 -17.65
N GLN A 221 -15.04 -1.49 -16.72
CA GLN A 221 -15.67 -1.80 -15.43
C GLN A 221 -17.16 -2.16 -15.57
N GLY A 222 -17.86 -1.54 -16.54
CA GLY A 222 -19.30 -1.77 -16.76
C GLY A 222 -20.15 -1.50 -15.52
N ASP A 223 -21.22 -2.29 -15.32
CA ASP A 223 -22.18 -2.14 -14.21
C ASP A 223 -21.94 -3.09 -13.04
N ARG A 224 -20.78 -3.75 -12.98
CA ARG A 224 -20.45 -4.68 -11.89
C ARG A 224 -20.44 -3.97 -10.53
N GLU A 225 -20.88 -4.66 -9.49
CA GLU A 225 -20.71 -4.17 -8.13
C GLU A 225 -19.24 -3.99 -7.77
N PHE A 226 -18.97 -3.05 -6.86
CA PHE A 226 -17.63 -2.83 -6.34
C PHE A 226 -17.30 -3.89 -5.27
N TYR A 227 -16.17 -4.54 -5.41
CA TYR A 227 -15.59 -5.31 -4.31
C TYR A 227 -15.40 -4.41 -3.09
N MET A 228 -15.59 -4.93 -1.89
CA MET A 228 -15.44 -4.13 -0.66
C MET A 228 -14.34 -4.73 0.22
N PRO A 229 -13.14 -4.13 0.24
CA PRO A 229 -12.00 -4.65 0.99
C PRO A 229 -12.24 -4.59 2.51
N SER A 230 -11.58 -5.48 3.27
CA SER A 230 -11.52 -5.39 4.72
C SER A 230 -10.58 -4.27 5.17
N PRO A 231 -10.70 -3.76 6.42
CA PRO A 231 -9.75 -2.77 6.94
C PRO A 231 -8.29 -3.24 6.91
N GLU A 232 -8.07 -4.51 7.23
CA GLU A 232 -6.74 -5.13 7.21
C GLU A 232 -6.15 -5.15 5.79
N GLU A 233 -6.99 -5.43 4.80
CA GLU A 233 -6.60 -5.40 3.39
C GLU A 233 -6.26 -3.98 2.94
N VAL A 234 -7.05 -2.97 3.32
CA VAL A 234 -6.77 -1.56 3.02
C VAL A 234 -5.41 -1.14 3.60
N LEU A 235 -5.13 -1.50 4.86
CA LEU A 235 -3.86 -1.18 5.51
C LEU A 235 -2.67 -1.94 4.90
N ASP A 236 -2.87 -3.19 4.48
CA ASP A 236 -1.83 -3.99 3.81
C ASP A 236 -1.42 -3.34 2.48
N TYR A 237 -2.40 -2.94 1.66
CA TYR A 237 -2.14 -2.23 0.41
C TYR A 237 -1.53 -0.84 0.63
N ALA A 238 -1.99 -0.09 1.62
CA ALA A 238 -1.44 1.22 1.94
C ALA A 238 0.04 1.14 2.34
N LYS A 239 0.41 0.09 3.08
CA LYS A 239 1.76 -0.10 3.58
C LYS A 239 2.72 -0.69 2.55
N HIS A 240 2.28 -1.67 1.75
CA HIS A 240 3.16 -2.47 0.90
C HIS A 240 2.99 -2.18 -0.59
N GLY A 241 1.88 -1.56 -1.03
CA GLY A 241 1.56 -1.34 -2.43
C GLY A 241 1.07 -2.59 -3.18
N TYR A 242 0.94 -3.73 -2.48
CA TYR A 242 0.46 -5.01 -3.01
C TYR A 242 -0.10 -5.87 -1.87
N PRO A 243 -0.88 -6.95 -2.16
CA PRO A 243 -1.48 -7.79 -1.12
C PRO A 243 -0.43 -8.70 -0.47
N SER A 244 0.36 -8.18 0.48
CA SER A 244 1.50 -8.88 1.09
C SER A 244 1.06 -10.13 1.89
N GLN A 245 -0.19 -10.16 2.36
CA GLN A 245 -0.73 -11.27 3.13
C GLN A 245 -1.34 -12.38 2.27
N ASP A 246 -1.54 -12.14 0.96
CA ASP A 246 -2.09 -13.15 0.04
C ASP A 246 -1.13 -14.34 -0.14
N PRO A 247 -1.60 -15.60 -0.03
CA PRO A 247 -0.74 -16.78 -0.16
C PRO A 247 -0.01 -16.90 -1.51
N ALA A 248 -0.59 -16.39 -2.61
CA ALA A 248 0.06 -16.41 -3.93
C ALA A 248 1.25 -15.45 -3.94
N TYR A 249 1.07 -14.25 -3.37
CA TYR A 249 2.12 -13.25 -3.25
C TYR A 249 3.23 -13.70 -2.27
N LYS A 250 2.91 -14.29 -1.13
CA LYS A 250 3.90 -14.90 -0.23
C LYS A 250 4.74 -15.97 -0.92
N LYS A 251 4.11 -16.78 -1.77
CA LYS A 251 4.84 -17.79 -2.55
C LYS A 251 5.79 -17.16 -3.55
N LEU A 252 5.40 -16.07 -4.20
CA LEU A 252 6.28 -15.31 -5.09
C LEU A 252 7.45 -14.70 -4.32
N GLU A 253 7.18 -14.04 -3.18
CA GLU A 253 8.21 -13.46 -2.33
C GLU A 253 9.26 -14.49 -1.90
N ASN A 254 8.81 -15.66 -1.42
CA ASN A 254 9.72 -16.74 -1.05
C ASN A 254 10.54 -17.24 -2.25
N PHE A 255 9.96 -17.37 -3.42
CA PHE A 255 10.67 -17.75 -4.64
C PHE A 255 11.74 -16.71 -5.02
N LEU A 256 11.43 -15.42 -4.95
CA LEU A 256 12.41 -14.35 -5.22
C LEU A 256 13.57 -14.38 -4.24
N ARG A 257 13.30 -14.66 -2.96
CA ARG A 257 14.29 -14.71 -1.89
C ARG A 257 15.15 -15.96 -1.96
N GLU A 258 14.53 -17.12 -2.02
CA GLU A 258 15.21 -18.41 -1.84
C GLU A 258 15.79 -18.96 -3.14
N GLU A 259 15.09 -18.80 -4.27
CA GLU A 259 15.50 -19.38 -5.56
C GLU A 259 16.23 -18.37 -6.47
N LEU A 260 15.88 -17.08 -6.39
CA LEU A 260 16.52 -16.03 -7.20
C LEU A 260 17.45 -15.12 -6.39
N HIS A 261 17.62 -15.40 -5.08
CA HIS A 261 18.55 -14.73 -4.18
C HIS A 261 18.48 -13.20 -4.16
N GLN A 262 17.25 -12.65 -4.34
CA GLN A 262 17.05 -11.21 -4.32
C GLN A 262 17.06 -10.68 -2.87
N ASN A 263 17.61 -9.48 -2.67
CA ASN A 263 17.57 -8.80 -1.37
C ASN A 263 16.20 -8.18 -1.11
N THR A 264 15.93 -7.75 0.12
CA THR A 264 14.64 -7.23 0.54
C THR A 264 14.16 -6.02 -0.29
N ALA A 265 15.04 -5.07 -0.62
CA ALA A 265 14.69 -3.90 -1.41
C ALA A 265 14.28 -4.29 -2.84
N GLN A 266 15.04 -5.19 -3.48
CA GLN A 266 14.70 -5.72 -4.80
C GLN A 266 13.39 -6.49 -4.78
N ILE A 267 13.16 -7.32 -3.76
CA ILE A 267 11.91 -8.06 -3.61
C ILE A 267 10.72 -7.10 -3.53
N THR A 268 10.79 -6.07 -2.68
CA THR A 268 9.71 -5.07 -2.55
C THR A 268 9.39 -4.41 -3.89
N GLU A 269 10.40 -3.99 -4.63
CA GLU A 269 10.24 -3.39 -5.95
C GLU A 269 9.60 -4.35 -6.96
N LEU A 270 10.10 -5.59 -7.04
CA LEU A 270 9.60 -6.61 -7.96
C LEU A 270 8.15 -7.02 -7.65
N MET A 271 7.79 -7.14 -6.37
CA MET A 271 6.45 -7.44 -5.92
C MET A 271 5.45 -6.36 -6.34
N TYR A 272 5.84 -5.09 -6.18
CA TYR A 272 5.04 -3.94 -6.62
C TYR A 272 4.85 -3.93 -8.13
N ILE A 273 5.89 -4.19 -8.92
CA ILE A 273 5.83 -4.27 -10.38
C ILE A 273 4.86 -5.38 -10.80
N VAL A 274 4.98 -6.57 -10.24
CA VAL A 274 4.08 -7.69 -10.55
C VAL A 274 2.63 -7.33 -10.25
N PHE A 275 2.39 -6.74 -9.09
CA PHE A 275 1.04 -6.31 -8.72
C PHE A 275 0.51 -5.26 -9.71
N LYS A 276 1.28 -4.21 -9.97
CA LYS A 276 0.90 -3.12 -10.87
C LYS A 276 0.54 -3.64 -12.26
N GLU A 277 1.38 -4.48 -12.85
CA GLU A 277 1.14 -5.03 -14.17
C GLU A 277 -0.14 -5.88 -14.21
N PHE A 278 -0.29 -6.83 -13.31
CA PHE A 278 -1.49 -7.69 -13.30
C PHE A 278 -2.78 -6.96 -12.90
N SER A 279 -2.71 -5.95 -12.04
CA SER A 279 -3.89 -5.16 -11.67
C SER A 279 -4.47 -4.36 -12.85
N MET A 280 -3.67 -4.10 -13.88
CA MET A 280 -4.02 -3.37 -15.10
C MET A 280 -4.11 -4.27 -16.35
N ASP A 281 -4.33 -5.57 -16.17
CA ASP A 281 -4.40 -6.59 -17.24
C ASP A 281 -3.10 -6.72 -18.07
N GLY A 282 -1.94 -6.42 -17.44
CA GLY A 282 -0.62 -6.55 -18.06
C GLY A 282 -0.22 -8.01 -18.31
N MET A 283 0.71 -8.21 -19.21
CA MET A 283 1.14 -9.54 -19.64
C MET A 283 2.36 -10.05 -18.86
N LEU A 284 2.48 -11.36 -18.72
CA LEU A 284 3.67 -11.99 -18.10
C LEU A 284 4.97 -11.62 -18.86
N SER A 285 4.90 -11.40 -20.17
CA SER A 285 6.04 -10.93 -20.98
C SER A 285 6.59 -9.61 -20.49
N ASP A 286 5.72 -8.66 -20.12
CA ASP A 286 6.09 -7.31 -19.69
C ASP A 286 6.79 -7.39 -18.33
N ILE A 287 6.25 -8.20 -17.42
CA ILE A 287 6.88 -8.48 -16.12
C ILE A 287 8.26 -9.14 -16.31
N THR A 288 8.37 -10.09 -17.23
CA THR A 288 9.65 -10.76 -17.50
C THR A 288 10.70 -9.80 -18.05
N GLU A 289 10.28 -8.84 -18.88
CA GLU A 289 11.16 -7.77 -19.39
C GLU A 289 11.62 -6.84 -18.25
N GLU A 290 10.70 -6.44 -17.37
CA GLU A 290 11.02 -5.64 -16.19
C GLU A 290 12.00 -6.35 -15.23
N PHE A 291 11.84 -7.67 -15.04
CA PHE A 291 12.79 -8.47 -14.26
C PHE A 291 14.17 -8.50 -14.90
N LYS A 292 14.23 -8.68 -16.22
CA LYS A 292 15.49 -8.66 -16.98
C LYS A 292 16.19 -7.30 -16.88
N ASN A 293 15.45 -6.20 -16.99
CA ASN A 293 15.98 -4.84 -16.86
C ASN A 293 16.62 -4.57 -15.49
N ARG A 294 16.21 -5.34 -14.45
CA ARG A 294 16.75 -5.29 -13.09
C ARG A 294 17.79 -6.38 -12.80
N ASN A 295 18.30 -7.01 -13.85
CA ASN A 295 19.30 -8.06 -13.78
C ASN A 295 18.85 -9.31 -12.98
N VAL A 296 17.54 -9.58 -12.93
CA VAL A 296 17.04 -10.85 -12.38
C VAL A 296 17.30 -11.96 -13.40
N VAL A 297 18.10 -12.94 -13.02
CA VAL A 297 18.53 -14.02 -13.90
C VAL A 297 17.90 -15.34 -13.44
N PHE A 298 17.37 -16.09 -14.39
CA PHE A 298 16.92 -17.47 -14.18
C PHE A 298 18.01 -18.42 -14.62
N GLU A 299 18.50 -19.27 -13.72
CA GLU A 299 19.64 -20.15 -13.96
C GLU A 299 19.26 -21.44 -14.72
N SER A 300 17.96 -21.75 -14.78
CA SER A 300 17.48 -22.98 -15.42
C SER A 300 16.04 -22.85 -15.96
N ASP A 301 15.74 -23.66 -16.97
CA ASP A 301 14.37 -23.80 -17.51
C ASP A 301 13.37 -24.19 -16.40
N LYS A 302 13.79 -25.01 -15.44
CA LYS A 302 12.96 -25.41 -14.28
C LYS A 302 12.58 -24.23 -13.39
N GLN A 303 13.50 -23.30 -13.14
CA GLN A 303 13.19 -22.06 -12.40
C GLN A 303 12.16 -21.24 -13.18
N MET A 304 12.34 -21.11 -14.50
CA MET A 304 11.38 -20.37 -15.36
C MET A 304 10.00 -21.02 -15.38
N GLU A 305 9.90 -22.35 -15.45
CA GLU A 305 8.62 -23.06 -15.36
C GLU A 305 7.94 -22.85 -13.99
N THR A 306 8.73 -22.91 -12.91
CA THR A 306 8.23 -22.67 -11.55
C THR A 306 7.72 -21.24 -11.42
N PHE A 307 8.50 -20.26 -11.90
CA PHE A 307 8.09 -18.86 -11.95
C PHE A 307 6.77 -18.66 -12.72
N ALA A 308 6.66 -19.17 -13.92
CA ALA A 308 5.45 -19.07 -14.74
C ALA A 308 4.20 -19.65 -14.02
N SER A 309 4.38 -20.77 -13.31
CA SER A 309 3.31 -21.37 -12.50
C SER A 309 2.91 -20.48 -11.32
N ILE A 310 3.88 -19.88 -10.63
CA ILE A 310 3.64 -18.93 -9.52
C ILE A 310 2.92 -17.70 -10.06
N MET A 311 3.40 -17.12 -11.16
CA MET A 311 2.82 -15.93 -11.78
C MET A 311 1.39 -16.14 -12.24
N THR A 312 1.05 -17.32 -12.79
CA THR A 312 -0.32 -17.68 -13.11
C THR A 312 -1.23 -17.66 -11.86
N ASN A 313 -0.73 -18.17 -10.74
CA ASN A 313 -1.48 -18.14 -9.48
C ASN A 313 -1.60 -16.72 -8.93
N VAL A 314 -0.54 -15.90 -8.99
CA VAL A 314 -0.55 -14.49 -8.58
C VAL A 314 -1.57 -13.73 -9.43
N ASN A 315 -1.53 -13.82 -10.75
CA ASN A 315 -2.48 -13.15 -11.64
C ASN A 315 -3.94 -13.50 -11.29
N ASN A 316 -4.24 -14.78 -11.08
CA ASN A 316 -5.58 -15.24 -10.74
C ASN A 316 -6.10 -14.74 -9.38
N ASN A 317 -5.22 -14.30 -8.49
CA ASN A 317 -5.54 -13.77 -7.17
C ASN A 317 -5.25 -12.25 -7.04
N THR A 318 -4.78 -11.60 -8.10
CA THR A 318 -4.60 -10.14 -8.13
C THR A 318 -5.94 -9.44 -8.33
N ARG A 319 -6.20 -8.40 -7.54
CA ARG A 319 -7.36 -7.54 -7.72
C ARG A 319 -7.15 -6.64 -8.93
N MET A 320 -8.13 -6.61 -9.82
CA MET A 320 -8.03 -5.90 -11.09
C MET A 320 -8.94 -4.68 -11.13
N LEU A 321 -8.43 -3.60 -11.71
CA LEU A 321 -9.18 -2.35 -11.94
C LEU A 321 -10.43 -2.59 -12.79
N ASP A 322 -10.29 -3.34 -13.88
CA ASP A 322 -11.38 -3.64 -14.82
C ASP A 322 -12.49 -4.50 -14.20
N PHE A 323 -12.19 -5.20 -13.11
CA PHE A 323 -13.16 -6.00 -12.36
C PHE A 323 -13.71 -5.30 -11.10
N ARG A 324 -13.50 -3.97 -10.99
CA ARG A 324 -13.91 -3.20 -9.79
C ARG A 324 -13.41 -3.83 -8.50
N GLY A 325 -12.13 -4.28 -8.50
CA GLY A 325 -11.45 -4.85 -7.35
C GLY A 325 -11.68 -6.35 -7.12
N TYR A 326 -12.44 -7.04 -7.96
CA TYR A 326 -12.50 -8.49 -7.90
C TYR A 326 -11.27 -9.12 -8.57
N THR A 327 -10.90 -10.31 -8.08
CA THR A 327 -9.87 -11.12 -8.73
C THR A 327 -10.45 -11.97 -9.87
N PRO A 328 -9.64 -12.42 -10.86
CA PRO A 328 -10.09 -13.35 -11.87
C PRO A 328 -10.74 -14.62 -11.30
N ASN A 329 -10.20 -15.16 -10.21
CA ASN A 329 -10.77 -16.33 -9.52
C ASN A 329 -12.16 -16.03 -8.92
N GLU A 330 -12.39 -14.85 -8.35
CA GLU A 330 -13.71 -14.44 -7.83
C GLU A 330 -14.71 -14.28 -8.98
N ILE A 331 -14.32 -13.62 -10.07
CA ILE A 331 -15.17 -13.48 -11.27
C ILE A 331 -15.54 -14.83 -11.86
N ALA A 332 -14.59 -15.76 -11.97
CA ALA A 332 -14.86 -17.10 -12.47
C ALA A 332 -15.88 -17.86 -11.60
N ARG A 333 -15.80 -17.69 -10.27
CA ARG A 333 -16.78 -18.29 -9.33
C ARG A 333 -18.17 -17.68 -9.46
N MET A 334 -18.26 -16.34 -9.60
CA MET A 334 -19.52 -15.63 -9.78
C MET A 334 -20.22 -15.99 -11.09
N SER A 335 -19.44 -16.28 -12.13
CA SER A 335 -19.94 -16.65 -13.46
C SER A 335 -20.24 -18.15 -13.60
N ALA A 336 -19.82 -18.98 -12.62
CA ALA A 336 -20.13 -20.40 -12.64
C ALA A 336 -21.63 -20.61 -12.39
N PRO A 337 -22.35 -21.40 -13.21
CA PRO A 337 -23.74 -21.70 -12.93
C PRO A 337 -23.85 -22.39 -11.57
N GLU A 338 -24.83 -21.95 -10.75
CA GLU A 338 -25.17 -22.62 -9.49
C GLU A 338 -25.31 -24.11 -9.75
N ARG A 339 -24.36 -24.89 -9.23
CA ARG A 339 -24.55 -26.34 -9.16
C ARG A 339 -25.67 -26.59 -8.17
N THR A 340 -26.89 -26.73 -8.63
CA THR A 340 -27.96 -27.33 -7.85
C THR A 340 -27.45 -28.70 -7.40
N ILE A 341 -27.06 -28.80 -6.13
CA ILE A 341 -26.78 -30.08 -5.48
C ILE A 341 -28.13 -30.80 -5.51
N PRO A 342 -28.26 -31.93 -6.25
CA PRO A 342 -29.51 -32.68 -6.21
C PRO A 342 -29.73 -33.06 -4.73
N SER A 343 -30.90 -32.71 -4.20
CA SER A 343 -31.31 -33.12 -2.86
C SER A 343 -31.12 -34.65 -2.79
N ILE A 344 -30.22 -35.11 -1.94
CA ILE A 344 -30.02 -36.51 -1.66
C ILE A 344 -31.28 -37.00 -0.96
N VAL A 345 -32.18 -37.61 -1.73
CA VAL A 345 -33.26 -38.40 -1.16
C VAL A 345 -32.60 -39.65 -0.57
N PRO A 346 -32.75 -39.95 0.72
CA PRO A 346 -32.19 -41.17 1.28
C PRO A 346 -33.01 -42.36 0.75
N MET A 347 -32.47 -43.08 -0.19
CA MET A 347 -33.00 -44.36 -0.61
C MET A 347 -32.15 -45.49 -0.04
N GLY A 348 -32.80 -46.33 0.75
CA GLY A 348 -32.22 -47.42 1.51
C GLY A 348 -31.40 -48.40 0.68
N SER A 349 -30.44 -48.92 1.37
CA SER A 349 -29.78 -50.24 1.20
C SER A 349 -29.99 -51.00 -0.10
N MET A 350 -28.90 -51.17 -0.88
CA MET A 350 -28.40 -52.46 -1.40
C MET A 350 -27.07 -52.32 -2.17
N ALA A 351 -26.10 -53.05 -1.66
CA ALA A 351 -25.04 -53.84 -2.29
C ALA A 351 -24.25 -53.30 -3.50
N ASN A 352 -22.92 -53.21 -3.25
CA ASN A 352 -21.79 -53.50 -4.15
C ASN A 352 -21.97 -53.24 -5.68
N LYS A 353 -21.37 -52.14 -6.17
CA LYS A 353 -20.68 -52.14 -7.48
C LYS A 353 -19.45 -51.24 -7.41
N THR A 354 -18.31 -51.82 -7.72
CA THR A 354 -17.00 -51.21 -7.95
C THR A 354 -17.08 -50.00 -8.87
N PHE A 355 -16.62 -48.84 -8.38
CA PHE A 355 -16.51 -47.62 -9.18
C PHE A 355 -15.25 -47.68 -10.04
N VAL A 356 -15.41 -47.75 -11.35
CA VAL A 356 -14.34 -47.55 -12.35
C VAL A 356 -14.36 -46.05 -12.72
N PRO A 357 -13.28 -45.30 -12.59
CA PRO A 357 -13.27 -43.92 -13.04
C PRO A 357 -13.28 -43.86 -14.57
N SER A 358 -14.37 -43.36 -15.14
CA SER A 358 -14.46 -43.05 -16.57
C SER A 358 -13.61 -41.82 -16.90
N ASN A 359 -12.57 -42.04 -17.71
CA ASN A 359 -11.83 -40.99 -18.40
C ASN A 359 -12.81 -40.12 -19.21
N VAL A 360 -13.00 -38.85 -18.78
CA VAL A 360 -13.63 -37.84 -19.62
C VAL A 360 -12.61 -37.43 -20.68
N ALA A 361 -12.69 -37.99 -21.84
CA ALA A 361 -11.92 -37.58 -23.00
C ALA A 361 -12.33 -36.15 -23.37
N THR A 362 -11.41 -35.21 -23.26
CA THR A 362 -11.55 -33.84 -23.79
C THR A 362 -11.76 -33.96 -25.31
N LYS A 363 -12.97 -33.65 -25.78
CA LYS A 363 -13.32 -33.66 -27.20
C LYS A 363 -12.49 -32.58 -27.91
N LYS A 364 -11.57 -32.96 -28.77
CA LYS A 364 -10.82 -32.02 -29.63
C LYS A 364 -11.81 -31.27 -30.51
N ILE A 365 -11.81 -29.94 -30.42
CA ILE A 365 -12.65 -29.06 -31.24
C ILE A 365 -11.90 -28.77 -32.55
N TYR A 366 -12.55 -29.04 -33.67
CA TYR A 366 -12.00 -28.83 -35.02
C TYR A 366 -12.50 -27.49 -35.61
N PRO A 367 -11.79 -26.89 -36.56
CA PRO A 367 -12.12 -25.58 -37.12
C PRO A 367 -13.55 -25.43 -37.69
N ASN A 368 -14.22 -26.52 -38.02
CA ASN A 368 -15.58 -26.52 -38.55
C ASN A 368 -16.66 -26.83 -37.51
N ASP A 369 -16.28 -27.11 -36.25
CA ASP A 369 -17.25 -27.37 -35.19
C ASP A 369 -17.93 -26.05 -34.73
N PRO A 370 -19.16 -26.13 -34.17
CA PRO A 370 -19.82 -24.98 -33.60
C PRO A 370 -18.97 -24.38 -32.46
N CYS A 371 -18.85 -23.06 -32.45
CA CYS A 371 -18.08 -22.37 -31.41
C CYS A 371 -18.68 -22.64 -30.02
N PRO A 372 -17.88 -23.04 -29.01
CA PRO A 372 -18.36 -23.29 -27.66
C PRO A 372 -18.95 -22.04 -26.98
N CYS A 373 -18.72 -20.85 -27.53
CA CYS A 373 -19.28 -19.58 -26.99
C CYS A 373 -20.80 -19.44 -27.27
N GLY A 374 -21.45 -20.39 -27.93
CA GLY A 374 -22.90 -20.35 -28.20
C GLY A 374 -23.34 -19.39 -29.32
N SER A 375 -22.42 -18.76 -30.04
CA SER A 375 -22.72 -17.76 -31.09
C SER A 375 -23.32 -18.37 -32.38
N GLY A 376 -23.43 -19.69 -32.50
CA GLY A 376 -23.89 -20.38 -33.70
C GLY A 376 -22.92 -20.33 -34.89
N LYS A 377 -21.77 -19.71 -34.76
CA LYS A 377 -20.73 -19.61 -35.79
C LYS A 377 -19.73 -20.77 -35.66
N LYS A 378 -19.05 -21.10 -36.76
CA LYS A 378 -17.98 -22.11 -36.74
C LYS A 378 -16.78 -21.58 -35.97
N TYR A 379 -16.02 -22.46 -35.28
CA TYR A 379 -14.85 -22.16 -34.48
C TYR A 379 -13.66 -21.57 -35.27
N LYS A 380 -13.84 -21.26 -36.52
CA LYS A 380 -12.85 -20.60 -37.36
C LYS A 380 -12.71 -19.14 -37.01
N LYS A 381 -11.57 -18.80 -36.29
CA LYS A 381 -11.03 -17.47 -36.06
C LYS A 381 -11.95 -16.45 -35.40
#